data_871521a0a4af976db272b1873be31b2e
#
_entry.id   871521a0a4af976db272b1873be31b2e
#
_cell.length_a   1.000
_cell.length_b   1.000
_cell.length_c   1.000
_cell.angle_alpha   90.00
_cell.angle_beta   90.00
_cell.angle_gamma   90.00
#
_symmetry.space_group_name_H-M   'P 1'
#
loop_
_entity.id
_entity.type
_entity.pdbx_description
1 polymer ?
#
loop_
_entity_poly.entity_id
_entity_poly.type
_entity_poly.pdbx_seq_one_letter_code
_entity_poly.pdbx_strand_id
1 'polypeptide(L)'
;MKKLIYKLTYLTALFTLIYSCDDVERVYYNDAAETVLSLSDNDLVLNEENAANEILTLTWTEPDFGFSAAALYSVQIDVQGGDFSNPQIISVGGSFDKTFTVEELNAKLLSLSMLPNEEGVASFRIKATLSEYQEIYSNTVNLSVTPYSSLLDLSTSLGVVGSGTPGGWGNENILDLPFYTTATTNVYVAYVTLRNGE
;
A
#
# COMPACT_ATOMS: atom_id res chain seq x y z
N MET A 1 25.05 -53.46 56.00
CA MET A 1 25.67 -53.03 54.71
C MET A 1 24.64 -52.80 53.58
N LYS A 2 23.76 -53.73 53.32
CA LYS A 2 22.73 -53.52 52.19
C LYS A 2 21.89 -52.27 52.36
N LYS A 3 21.40 -51.93 53.56
CA LYS A 3 20.57 -50.71 53.79
C LYS A 3 21.33 -49.38 53.56
N LEU A 4 22.66 -49.39 53.76
CA LEU A 4 23.50 -48.23 53.54
C LEU A 4 23.72 -48.02 52.05
N ILE A 5 23.87 -49.08 51.28
CA ILE A 5 24.01 -49.03 49.82
C ILE A 5 22.73 -48.46 49.16
N TYR A 6 21.55 -48.90 49.58
CA TYR A 6 20.29 -48.35 49.06
C TYR A 6 20.10 -46.87 49.39
N LYS A 7 20.53 -46.42 50.57
CA LYS A 7 20.46 -44.98 50.89
C LYS A 7 21.44 -44.17 50.08
N LEU A 8 22.59 -44.70 49.75
CA LEU A 8 23.60 -44.02 48.92
C LEU A 8 23.14 -43.95 47.46
N THR A 9 22.56 -45.04 46.91
CA THR A 9 22.00 -45.03 45.53
C THR A 9 20.81 -44.12 45.41
N TYR A 10 19.93 -44.01 46.40
CA TYR A 10 18.84 -43.05 46.42
C TYR A 10 19.35 -41.60 46.48
N LEU A 11 20.40 -41.33 47.23
CA LEU A 11 21.00 -40.01 47.35
C LEU A 11 21.70 -39.60 46.07
N THR A 12 22.38 -40.51 45.37
CA THR A 12 23.02 -40.24 44.08
C THR A 12 21.97 -40.05 42.97
N ALA A 13 20.89 -40.84 42.96
CA ALA A 13 19.79 -40.67 42.00
C ALA A 13 19.05 -39.32 42.21
N LEU A 14 18.91 -38.86 43.45
CA LEU A 14 18.30 -37.56 43.75
C LEU A 14 19.20 -36.41 43.33
N PHE A 15 20.53 -36.58 43.41
CA PHE A 15 21.51 -35.56 43.01
C PHE A 15 21.59 -35.38 41.49
N THR A 16 21.31 -36.43 40.69
CA THR A 16 21.29 -36.35 39.23
C THR A 16 20.06 -35.62 38.66
N LEU A 17 18.97 -35.48 39.44
CA LEU A 17 17.76 -34.81 39.03
C LEU A 17 17.86 -33.27 39.12
N ILE A 18 18.85 -32.72 39.81
CA ILE A 18 19.01 -31.26 39.97
C ILE A 18 19.99 -30.64 38.95
N TYR A 19 20.63 -31.45 38.10
CA TYR A 19 21.52 -30.93 37.05
C TYR A 19 20.81 -30.68 35.69
N SER A 20 19.49 -30.76 35.65
CA SER A 20 18.71 -30.34 34.48
C SER A 20 18.39 -28.84 34.59
N CYS A 21 19.39 -27.98 34.74
CA CYS A 21 19.29 -26.60 34.36
C CYS A 21 19.64 -26.55 32.89
N ASP A 22 18.63 -26.56 32.05
CA ASP A 22 18.77 -26.08 30.68
C ASP A 22 19.26 -24.64 30.76
N ASP A 23 20.41 -24.35 30.16
CA ASP A 23 20.82 -22.97 29.88
C ASP A 23 19.75 -22.36 29.03
N VAL A 24 18.88 -21.58 29.64
CA VAL A 24 17.89 -20.79 28.90
C VAL A 24 18.70 -19.80 28.07
N GLU A 25 18.84 -20.08 26.76
CA GLU A 25 19.44 -19.18 25.83
C GLU A 25 18.65 -17.86 25.90
N ARG A 26 19.26 -16.84 26.47
CA ARG A 26 18.64 -15.53 26.58
C ARG A 26 18.74 -14.87 25.23
N VAL A 27 17.63 -14.84 24.51
CA VAL A 27 17.48 -14.08 23.28
C VAL A 27 17.32 -12.61 23.64
N TYR A 28 18.19 -11.77 23.12
CA TYR A 28 18.12 -10.32 23.31
C TYR A 28 17.56 -9.69 22.05
N TYR A 29 16.59 -8.81 22.24
CA TYR A 29 16.07 -7.99 21.16
C TYR A 29 17.16 -6.99 20.71
N ASN A 30 17.34 -6.86 19.40
CA ASN A 30 18.25 -5.89 18.81
C ASN A 30 17.50 -4.58 18.55
N ASP A 31 17.70 -3.58 19.42
CA ASP A 31 17.07 -2.26 19.27
C ASP A 31 17.59 -1.47 18.04
N ALA A 32 18.70 -1.89 17.46
CA ALA A 32 19.29 -1.30 16.26
C ALA A 32 18.93 -2.07 14.97
N ALA A 33 17.87 -2.90 15.02
CA ALA A 33 17.39 -3.58 13.82
C ALA A 33 16.94 -2.58 12.77
N GLU A 34 17.49 -2.69 11.56
CA GLU A 34 17.19 -1.81 10.44
C GLU A 34 16.69 -2.62 9.25
N THR A 35 15.78 -2.03 8.48
CA THR A 35 15.37 -2.51 7.16
C THR A 35 15.63 -1.41 6.14
N VAL A 36 16.17 -1.76 4.98
CA VAL A 36 16.52 -0.81 3.93
C VAL A 36 15.64 -1.05 2.73
N LEU A 37 14.87 -0.02 2.37
CA LEU A 37 14.01 0.00 1.18
C LEU A 37 14.76 0.55 -0.02
N SER A 38 14.55 -0.07 -1.19
CA SER A 38 14.95 0.41 -2.51
C SER A 38 13.82 0.28 -3.52
N LEU A 39 13.80 1.17 -4.50
CA LEU A 39 12.88 1.16 -5.65
C LEU A 39 13.63 0.73 -6.90
N SER A 40 12.93 0.08 -7.85
CA SER A 40 13.48 -0.27 -9.17
C SER A 40 13.66 0.95 -10.07
N ASP A 41 12.91 2.02 -9.81
CA ASP A 41 12.97 3.29 -10.54
C ASP A 41 12.65 4.44 -9.58
N ASN A 42 13.04 5.66 -9.94
CA ASN A 42 12.83 6.87 -9.15
C ASN A 42 12.10 8.00 -9.92
N ASP A 43 11.76 7.76 -11.20
CA ASP A 43 11.06 8.71 -12.06
C ASP A 43 10.13 7.97 -13.02
N LEU A 44 8.81 8.17 -12.91
CA LEU A 44 7.81 7.45 -13.68
C LEU A 44 6.72 8.37 -14.24
N VAL A 45 6.33 8.11 -15.48
CA VAL A 45 5.12 8.67 -16.07
C VAL A 45 4.13 7.54 -16.30
N LEU A 46 3.01 7.57 -15.57
CA LEU A 46 1.98 6.55 -15.67
C LEU A 46 1.06 6.83 -16.86
N ASN A 47 0.62 5.76 -17.53
CA ASN A 47 -0.27 5.85 -18.69
C ASN A 47 -1.33 4.75 -18.62
N GLU A 48 -2.59 5.12 -18.82
CA GLU A 48 -3.74 4.20 -18.80
C GLU A 48 -3.62 3.08 -19.83
N GLU A 49 -3.01 3.33 -20.99
CA GLU A 49 -2.79 2.31 -22.03
C GLU A 49 -1.97 1.10 -21.51
N ASN A 50 -1.15 1.32 -20.50
CA ASN A 50 -0.28 0.32 -19.87
C ASN A 50 -0.77 -0.11 -18.47
N ALA A 51 -2.03 0.12 -18.14
CA ALA A 51 -2.58 -0.05 -16.79
C ALA A 51 -2.23 -1.40 -16.12
N ALA A 52 -2.26 -2.49 -16.89
CA ALA A 52 -1.98 -3.84 -16.40
C ALA A 52 -0.48 -4.20 -16.32
N ASN A 53 0.41 -3.37 -16.85
CA ASN A 53 1.84 -3.65 -16.85
C ASN A 53 2.45 -3.39 -15.47
N GLU A 54 3.40 -4.21 -15.09
CA GLU A 54 4.27 -3.94 -13.93
C GLU A 54 5.15 -2.73 -14.22
N ILE A 55 5.27 -1.81 -13.25
CA ILE A 55 5.98 -0.55 -13.46
C ILE A 55 6.99 -0.24 -12.35
N LEU A 56 6.70 -0.63 -11.11
CA LEU A 56 7.54 -0.31 -9.95
C LEU A 56 7.66 -1.52 -9.04
N THR A 57 8.90 -1.92 -8.75
CA THR A 57 9.18 -2.95 -7.75
C THR A 57 9.90 -2.32 -6.56
N LEU A 58 9.36 -2.55 -5.40
CA LEU A 58 9.96 -2.25 -4.10
C LEU A 58 10.65 -3.51 -3.60
N THR A 59 11.87 -3.36 -3.06
CA THR A 59 12.57 -4.45 -2.36
C THR A 59 13.16 -3.93 -1.06
N TRP A 60 13.17 -4.77 -0.02
CA TRP A 60 13.74 -4.38 1.27
C TRP A 60 14.46 -5.53 1.94
N THR A 61 15.36 -5.18 2.85
CA THR A 61 16.12 -6.16 3.62
C THR A 61 15.34 -6.63 4.84
N GLU A 62 15.54 -7.90 5.21
CA GLU A 62 15.05 -8.42 6.49
C GLU A 62 15.79 -7.73 7.64
N PRO A 63 15.08 -7.18 8.64
CA PRO A 63 15.72 -6.62 9.82
C PRO A 63 16.22 -7.72 10.75
N ASP A 64 17.43 -7.53 11.30
CA ASP A 64 18.00 -8.42 12.30
C ASP A 64 17.50 -8.05 13.70
N PHE A 65 16.53 -8.76 14.20
CA PHE A 65 16.01 -8.56 15.56
C PHE A 65 16.87 -9.19 16.66
N GLY A 66 18.01 -9.83 16.30
CA GLY A 66 18.85 -10.60 17.23
C GLY A 66 18.33 -12.02 17.50
N PHE A 67 17.22 -12.41 16.86
CA PHE A 67 16.63 -13.74 16.90
C PHE A 67 15.77 -14.00 15.69
N SER A 68 15.55 -15.29 15.40
CA SER A 68 14.65 -15.67 14.31
C SER A 68 13.20 -15.32 14.66
N ALA A 69 12.61 -14.41 13.91
CA ALA A 69 11.24 -13.96 14.08
C ALA A 69 10.59 -13.68 12.73
N ALA A 70 9.30 -13.98 12.61
CA ALA A 70 8.52 -13.67 11.41
C ALA A 70 7.85 -12.31 11.57
N ALA A 71 8.44 -11.26 10.98
CA ALA A 71 7.82 -9.96 10.91
C ALA A 71 6.77 -9.91 9.80
N LEU A 72 5.75 -9.08 9.97
CA LEU A 72 4.78 -8.72 8.94
C LEU A 72 5.12 -7.35 8.38
N TYR A 73 5.16 -7.26 7.05
CA TYR A 73 5.52 -6.02 6.36
C TYR A 73 4.30 -5.35 5.76
N SER A 74 4.35 -4.02 5.75
CA SER A 74 3.45 -3.18 4.98
C SER A 74 4.21 -2.05 4.31
N VAL A 75 3.84 -1.76 3.06
CA VAL A 75 4.27 -0.58 2.33
C VAL A 75 3.41 0.59 2.78
N GLN A 76 4.03 1.69 3.14
CA GLN A 76 3.38 2.96 3.41
C GLN A 76 3.77 3.96 2.34
N ILE A 77 2.77 4.64 1.76
CA ILE A 77 2.94 5.65 0.72
C ILE A 77 2.32 6.95 1.22
N ASP A 78 3.06 8.05 1.12
CA ASP A 78 2.60 9.39 1.47
C ASP A 78 3.09 10.39 0.42
N VAL A 79 2.61 11.61 0.46
CA VAL A 79 3.14 12.71 -0.36
C VAL A 79 4.50 13.17 0.17
N GLN A 80 5.30 13.81 -0.66
CA GLN A 80 6.56 14.37 -0.22
C GLN A 80 6.38 15.39 0.91
N GLY A 81 7.17 15.22 1.97
CA GLY A 81 7.09 16.06 3.16
C GLY A 81 5.95 15.71 4.10
N GLY A 82 5.18 14.67 3.81
CA GLY A 82 4.24 14.07 4.74
C GLY A 82 4.96 13.40 5.91
N ASP A 83 4.26 13.25 7.01
CA ASP A 83 4.78 12.65 8.25
C ASP A 83 4.33 11.18 8.41
N PHE A 84 3.69 10.61 7.40
CA PHE A 84 3.06 9.28 7.44
C PHE A 84 2.03 9.11 8.56
N SER A 85 1.33 10.18 8.93
CA SER A 85 0.22 10.12 9.88
C SER A 85 -1.04 9.51 9.26
N ASN A 86 -1.22 9.68 7.94
CA ASN A 86 -2.35 9.11 7.19
C ASN A 86 -1.92 8.55 5.82
N PRO A 87 -0.99 7.61 5.78
CA PRO A 87 -0.46 7.08 4.52
C PRO A 87 -1.43 6.11 3.86
N GLN A 88 -1.25 5.84 2.57
CA GLN A 88 -1.79 4.64 1.96
C GLN A 88 -1.01 3.43 2.47
N ILE A 89 -1.71 2.40 2.95
CA ILE A 89 -1.10 1.21 3.54
C ILE A 89 -1.43 -0.01 2.68
N ILE A 90 -0.41 -0.80 2.36
CA ILE A 90 -0.54 -2.05 1.60
C ILE A 90 0.16 -3.15 2.39
N SER A 91 -0.62 -4.10 2.91
CA SER A 91 -0.08 -5.26 3.62
C SER A 91 0.49 -6.26 2.63
N VAL A 92 1.72 -6.72 2.86
CA VAL A 92 2.44 -7.66 2.00
C VAL A 92 2.83 -8.96 2.74
N GLY A 93 2.40 -9.10 3.99
CA GLY A 93 2.69 -10.29 4.80
C GLY A 93 4.18 -10.41 5.11
N GLY A 94 4.74 -11.58 4.90
CA GLY A 94 6.17 -11.87 5.12
C GLY A 94 7.04 -11.70 3.87
N SER A 95 6.55 -11.06 2.80
CA SER A 95 7.35 -10.82 1.58
C SER A 95 8.40 -9.74 1.81
N PHE A 96 9.48 -9.80 1.03
CA PHE A 96 10.56 -8.79 0.99
C PHE A 96 10.54 -7.96 -0.29
N ASP A 97 9.46 -8.08 -1.06
CA ASP A 97 9.23 -7.31 -2.28
C ASP A 97 7.75 -7.02 -2.49
N LYS A 98 7.47 -6.00 -3.27
CA LYS A 98 6.14 -5.65 -3.78
C LYS A 98 6.30 -5.02 -5.15
N THR A 99 5.67 -5.62 -6.15
CA THR A 99 5.54 -5.04 -7.48
C THR A 99 4.17 -4.42 -7.65
N PHE A 100 4.14 -3.23 -8.21
CA PHE A 100 2.93 -2.49 -8.56
C PHE A 100 2.70 -2.55 -10.07
N THR A 101 1.45 -2.73 -10.47
CA THR A 101 1.02 -2.36 -11.82
C THR A 101 0.82 -0.85 -11.92
N VAL A 102 0.78 -0.34 -13.15
CA VAL A 102 0.51 1.07 -13.43
C VAL A 102 -0.81 1.51 -12.80
N GLU A 103 -1.88 0.71 -12.96
CA GLU A 103 -3.20 1.00 -12.38
C GLU A 103 -3.19 1.02 -10.85
N GLU A 104 -2.56 0.00 -10.23
CA GLU A 104 -2.49 -0.11 -8.78
C GLU A 104 -1.75 1.09 -8.17
N LEU A 105 -0.60 1.46 -8.74
CA LEU A 105 0.18 2.61 -8.30
C LEU A 105 -0.62 3.90 -8.48
N ASN A 106 -1.19 4.11 -9.69
CA ASN A 106 -1.98 5.30 -10.01
C ASN A 106 -3.13 5.52 -9.03
N ALA A 107 -3.89 4.46 -8.70
CA ALA A 107 -5.00 4.53 -7.75
C ALA A 107 -4.55 4.97 -6.35
N LYS A 108 -3.36 4.53 -5.90
CA LYS A 108 -2.80 4.94 -4.61
C LYS A 108 -2.38 6.41 -4.60
N LEU A 109 -1.75 6.87 -5.69
CA LEU A 109 -1.31 8.26 -5.84
C LEU A 109 -2.51 9.23 -5.88
N LEU A 110 -3.54 8.91 -6.65
CA LEU A 110 -4.77 9.71 -6.69
C LEU A 110 -5.48 9.72 -5.32
N SER A 111 -5.45 8.62 -4.56
CA SER A 111 -5.99 8.56 -3.18
C SER A 111 -5.23 9.46 -2.20
N LEU A 112 -3.99 9.80 -2.51
CA LEU A 112 -3.18 10.79 -1.78
C LEU A 112 -3.42 12.23 -2.28
N SER A 113 -4.42 12.43 -3.14
CA SER A 113 -4.76 13.72 -3.76
C SER A 113 -3.67 14.29 -4.68
N MET A 114 -2.79 13.44 -5.21
CA MET A 114 -1.89 13.85 -6.29
C MET A 114 -2.71 14.17 -7.54
N LEU A 115 -2.37 15.27 -8.21
CA LEU A 115 -3.11 15.73 -9.38
C LEU A 115 -2.75 14.90 -10.62
N PRO A 116 -3.74 14.43 -11.40
CA PRO A 116 -3.45 13.73 -12.63
C PRO A 116 -2.81 14.68 -13.68
N ASN A 117 -1.91 14.12 -14.47
CA ASN A 117 -1.11 14.82 -15.50
C ASN A 117 -0.19 15.93 -14.96
N GLU A 118 0.05 15.96 -13.66
CA GLU A 118 1.02 16.84 -13.01
C GLU A 118 2.08 15.99 -12.31
N GLU A 119 3.35 16.36 -12.49
CA GLU A 119 4.45 15.72 -11.79
C GLU A 119 4.39 16.04 -10.31
N GLY A 120 4.53 15.02 -9.49
CA GLY A 120 4.60 15.13 -8.04
C GLY A 120 5.60 14.12 -7.47
N VAL A 121 5.82 14.19 -6.17
CA VAL A 121 6.72 13.25 -5.48
C VAL A 121 5.97 12.48 -4.41
N ALA A 122 6.02 11.16 -4.52
CA ALA A 122 5.52 10.22 -3.51
C ALA A 122 6.68 9.68 -2.66
N SER A 123 6.45 9.56 -1.37
CA SER A 123 7.39 9.02 -0.39
C SER A 123 6.97 7.62 0.02
N PHE A 124 7.88 6.69 0.00
CA PHE A 124 7.66 5.28 0.36
C PHE A 124 8.50 4.91 1.56
N ARG A 125 7.95 4.11 2.47
CA ARG A 125 8.70 3.41 3.50
C ARG A 125 8.06 2.06 3.80
N ILE A 126 8.84 1.16 4.39
CA ILE A 126 8.36 -0.11 4.91
C ILE A 126 8.13 0.01 6.41
N LYS A 127 7.02 -0.51 6.86
CA LYS A 127 6.76 -0.78 8.27
C LYS A 127 6.88 -2.29 8.48
N ALA A 128 7.81 -2.72 9.31
CA ALA A 128 7.94 -4.09 9.76
C ALA A 128 7.36 -4.21 11.17
N THR A 129 6.40 -5.10 11.36
CA THR A 129 5.69 -5.33 12.62
C THR A 129 6.02 -6.72 13.13
N LEU A 130 6.68 -6.80 14.26
CA LEU A 130 7.01 -8.06 14.93
C LEU A 130 5.92 -8.48 15.90
N SER A 131 5.33 -7.49 16.60
CA SER A 131 4.24 -7.67 17.53
C SER A 131 3.43 -6.37 17.65
N GLU A 132 2.36 -6.38 18.43
CA GLU A 132 1.55 -5.18 18.69
C GLU A 132 2.36 -3.98 19.23
N TYR A 133 3.52 -4.25 19.89
CA TYR A 133 4.33 -3.22 20.53
C TYR A 133 5.71 -3.03 19.90
N GLN A 134 6.03 -3.77 18.85
CA GLN A 134 7.35 -3.76 18.21
C GLN A 134 7.21 -3.50 16.72
N GLU A 135 7.51 -2.27 16.34
CA GLU A 135 7.47 -1.79 14.96
C GLU A 135 8.78 -1.10 14.63
N ILE A 136 9.29 -1.37 13.44
CA ILE A 136 10.42 -0.63 12.87
C ILE A 136 10.06 -0.11 11.49
N TYR A 137 10.74 0.94 11.07
CA TYR A 137 10.52 1.57 9.78
C TYR A 137 11.82 1.59 8.99
N SER A 138 11.73 1.45 7.68
CA SER A 138 12.86 1.62 6.78
C SER A 138 13.23 3.10 6.61
N ASN A 139 14.32 3.33 5.89
CA ASN A 139 14.54 4.62 5.25
C ASN A 139 13.34 5.00 4.37
N THR A 140 13.14 6.30 4.18
CA THR A 140 12.17 6.82 3.21
C THR A 140 12.86 6.98 1.86
N VAL A 141 12.19 6.53 0.78
CA VAL A 141 12.63 6.69 -0.60
C VAL A 141 11.56 7.47 -1.37
N ASN A 142 11.99 8.41 -2.20
CA ASN A 142 11.12 9.26 -2.98
C ASN A 142 11.05 8.79 -4.43
N LEU A 143 9.86 8.87 -5.01
CA LEU A 143 9.55 8.62 -6.41
C LEU A 143 8.97 9.89 -7.02
N SER A 144 9.62 10.45 -8.06
CA SER A 144 9.00 11.43 -8.94
C SER A 144 8.02 10.71 -9.85
N VAL A 145 6.76 11.13 -9.88
CA VAL A 145 5.74 10.42 -10.63
C VAL A 145 4.65 11.33 -11.15
N THR A 146 4.23 11.09 -12.40
CA THR A 146 3.08 11.76 -13.02
C THR A 146 1.94 10.75 -13.13
N PRO A 147 0.87 10.87 -12.31
CA PRO A 147 -0.31 10.03 -12.42
C PRO A 147 -1.14 10.38 -13.66
N TYR A 148 -1.92 9.43 -14.17
CA TYR A 148 -2.91 9.71 -15.19
C TYR A 148 -4.31 9.87 -14.59
N SER A 149 -5.21 10.52 -15.35
CA SER A 149 -6.62 10.64 -14.95
C SER A 149 -7.32 9.29 -15.11
N SER A 150 -7.80 8.72 -14.02
CA SER A 150 -8.62 7.50 -14.03
C SER A 150 -10.12 7.80 -14.09
N LEU A 151 -10.48 8.98 -14.58
CA LEU A 151 -11.89 9.30 -14.80
C LEU A 151 -12.46 8.37 -15.87
N LEU A 152 -13.46 7.61 -15.50
CA LEU A 152 -14.21 6.81 -16.44
C LEU A 152 -14.83 7.77 -17.47
N ASP A 153 -14.49 7.62 -18.74
CA ASP A 153 -15.19 8.34 -19.79
C ASP A 153 -16.60 7.75 -19.92
N LEU A 154 -17.53 8.37 -19.23
CA LEU A 154 -18.95 8.00 -19.23
C LEU A 154 -19.70 8.71 -20.36
N SER A 155 -19.00 9.47 -21.20
CA SER A 155 -19.61 10.17 -22.32
C SER A 155 -20.29 9.20 -23.29
N THR A 156 -21.34 9.64 -23.93
CA THR A 156 -22.03 8.88 -24.97
C THR A 156 -22.18 9.74 -26.22
N SER A 157 -22.44 9.10 -27.34
CA SER A 157 -22.82 9.80 -28.56
C SER A 157 -24.26 10.33 -28.53
N LEU A 158 -24.98 10.12 -27.44
CA LEU A 158 -26.35 10.58 -27.24
C LEU A 158 -26.34 11.97 -26.58
N GLY A 159 -27.25 12.82 -27.02
CA GLY A 159 -27.44 14.14 -26.44
C GLY A 159 -28.89 14.58 -26.54
N VAL A 160 -29.28 15.55 -25.72
CA VAL A 160 -30.58 16.20 -25.80
C VAL A 160 -30.48 17.40 -26.72
N VAL A 161 -31.32 17.42 -27.76
CA VAL A 161 -31.47 18.53 -28.69
C VAL A 161 -32.87 19.13 -28.55
N GLY A 162 -33.02 20.41 -28.76
CA GLY A 162 -34.32 21.06 -28.72
C GLY A 162 -34.24 22.54 -28.37
N SER A 163 -35.37 23.25 -28.50
CA SER A 163 -35.45 24.69 -28.27
C SER A 163 -35.03 25.15 -26.86
N GLY A 164 -35.07 24.25 -25.88
CA GLY A 164 -34.62 24.51 -24.51
C GLY A 164 -33.17 24.16 -24.21
N THR A 165 -32.42 23.65 -25.19
CA THR A 165 -31.00 23.37 -25.05
C THR A 165 -30.13 24.51 -25.63
N PRO A 166 -28.88 24.65 -25.17
CA PRO A 166 -27.99 25.70 -25.71
C PRO A 166 -27.75 25.61 -27.20
N GLY A 167 -27.78 24.40 -27.81
CA GLY A 167 -27.61 24.14 -29.24
C GLY A 167 -28.88 24.25 -30.05
N GLY A 168 -30.05 24.35 -29.42
CA GLY A 168 -31.34 24.39 -30.12
C GLY A 168 -31.60 23.12 -30.93
N TRP A 169 -32.14 23.27 -32.13
CA TRP A 169 -32.39 22.19 -33.06
C TRP A 169 -31.24 22.02 -34.07
N GLY A 170 -30.06 21.61 -33.57
CA GLY A 170 -28.94 21.26 -34.44
C GLY A 170 -28.07 22.45 -34.88
N ASN A 171 -27.63 23.26 -33.95
CA ASN A 171 -26.60 24.26 -34.21
C ASN A 171 -25.22 23.60 -34.13
N GLU A 172 -24.56 23.47 -35.27
CA GLU A 172 -23.25 22.78 -35.39
C GLU A 172 -22.11 23.40 -34.56
N ASN A 173 -22.30 24.61 -34.04
CA ASN A 173 -21.29 25.32 -33.25
C ASN A 173 -21.50 25.22 -31.72
N ILE A 174 -22.56 24.58 -31.27
CA ILE A 174 -22.90 24.46 -29.86
C ILE A 174 -23.16 22.97 -29.57
N LEU A 175 -22.43 22.44 -28.62
CA LEU A 175 -22.58 21.04 -28.20
C LEU A 175 -23.98 20.81 -27.60
N ASP A 176 -24.63 19.75 -28.04
CA ASP A 176 -25.83 19.23 -27.42
C ASP A 176 -25.57 18.89 -25.94
N LEU A 177 -26.64 18.83 -25.15
CA LEU A 177 -26.53 18.43 -23.77
C LEU A 177 -26.19 16.92 -23.70
N PRO A 178 -24.98 16.54 -23.33
CA PRO A 178 -24.56 15.15 -23.42
C PRO A 178 -25.22 14.28 -22.33
N PHE A 179 -25.50 13.04 -22.69
CA PHE A 179 -25.81 11.98 -21.76
C PHE A 179 -24.56 11.22 -21.36
N TYR A 180 -24.51 10.83 -20.10
CA TYR A 180 -23.46 9.99 -19.53
C TYR A 180 -24.05 8.64 -19.15
N THR A 181 -23.30 7.57 -19.33
CA THR A 181 -23.68 6.23 -18.89
C THR A 181 -23.70 6.15 -17.36
N THR A 182 -24.47 5.23 -16.84
CA THR A 182 -24.49 4.90 -15.39
C THR A 182 -24.08 3.45 -15.19
N ALA A 183 -23.90 3.03 -13.95
CA ALA A 183 -23.66 1.63 -13.59
C ALA A 183 -24.84 0.71 -13.97
N THR A 184 -26.02 1.26 -14.27
CA THR A 184 -27.20 0.50 -14.67
C THR A 184 -27.35 0.51 -16.18
N THR A 185 -27.43 -0.67 -16.80
CA THR A 185 -27.60 -0.82 -18.24
C THR A 185 -28.82 -0.05 -18.74
N ASN A 186 -28.67 0.71 -19.83
CA ASN A 186 -29.70 1.55 -20.47
C ASN A 186 -30.23 2.69 -19.58
N VAL A 187 -29.54 3.05 -18.53
CA VAL A 187 -29.84 4.23 -17.72
C VAL A 187 -28.76 5.28 -17.98
N TYR A 188 -29.19 6.48 -18.36
CA TYR A 188 -28.30 7.59 -18.70
C TYR A 188 -28.65 8.80 -17.83
N VAL A 189 -27.67 9.66 -17.56
CA VAL A 189 -27.83 10.90 -16.80
C VAL A 189 -27.32 12.09 -17.61
N ALA A 190 -28.03 13.20 -17.55
CA ALA A 190 -27.55 14.50 -18.07
C ALA A 190 -27.54 15.52 -16.92
N TYR A 191 -26.49 16.32 -16.87
CA TYR A 191 -26.36 17.40 -15.88
C TYR A 191 -26.80 18.72 -16.50
N VAL A 192 -27.84 19.34 -15.93
CA VAL A 192 -28.44 20.59 -16.45
C VAL A 192 -28.31 21.67 -15.39
N THR A 193 -27.80 22.82 -15.77
CA THR A 193 -27.87 24.01 -14.92
C THR A 193 -29.13 24.82 -15.33
N LEU A 194 -30.09 24.86 -14.44
CA LEU A 194 -31.29 25.66 -14.64
C LEU A 194 -31.02 27.09 -14.14
N ARG A 195 -31.36 28.09 -15.00
CA ARG A 195 -31.36 29.49 -14.59
C ARG A 195 -32.67 29.80 -13.89
N ASN A 196 -32.61 30.47 -12.73
CA ASN A 196 -33.81 30.95 -12.05
C ASN A 196 -34.54 31.95 -12.95
N GLY A 197 -35.78 31.66 -13.37
CA GLY A 197 -36.66 32.60 -14.02
C GLY A 197 -36.97 32.35 -15.51
N GLU A 198 -36.62 31.18 -16.03
CA GLU A 198 -37.09 30.74 -17.36
C GLU A 198 -37.93 29.46 -17.27
#